data_60fdefc3b02c4c25c4fa6141201f1802
#
_entry.id   60fdefc3b02c4c25c4fa6141201f1802
#
_cell.length_a   1.000
_cell.length_b   1.000
_cell.length_c   1.000
_cell.angle_alpha   90.00
_cell.angle_beta   90.00
_cell.angle_gamma   90.00
#
_symmetry.space_group_name_H-M   'P 1'
#
loop_
_entity.id
_entity.type
_entity.pdbx_description
1 polymer ?
#
loop_
_entity_poly.entity_id
_entity_poly.type
_entity_poly.pdbx_seq_one_letter_code
_entity_poly.pdbx_strand_id
1 'polypeptide(L)'
;MKKLLCAVAVVLTIASCSKKYPIDPLPDDSTPPALTNLPASFAAVDSFVPFGGTLSSGQLSKGYTFHFTNSNQNIAAVCKGIITAVDDNGDGSVAITARYKANSIYYLYYSGIENTTVQVNDSIVGGSNLGKLRASGAFYLAVIKSNTEMRCPNTYASSGFMMGIDQAIAKHNQFNPSDSVYSACLIDSLPK
;
A
#
# COMPACT_ATOMS: atom_id res chain seq x y z
N MET A 1 2.86 -81.75 -21.73
CA MET A 1 3.73 -80.70 -22.34
C MET A 1 2.96 -79.41 -22.33
N LYS A 2 3.21 -78.53 -21.33
CA LYS A 2 2.55 -77.22 -21.20
C LYS A 2 3.58 -76.16 -21.59
N LYS A 3 3.31 -75.41 -22.67
CA LYS A 3 4.12 -74.29 -23.14
C LYS A 3 3.78 -73.11 -22.30
N LEU A 4 4.79 -72.55 -21.57
CA LEU A 4 4.71 -71.36 -20.80
C LEU A 4 5.06 -70.19 -21.74
N LEU A 5 4.07 -69.32 -22.02
CA LEU A 5 4.29 -68.08 -22.77
C LEU A 5 4.71 -66.98 -21.75
N CYS A 6 5.96 -66.55 -21.81
CA CYS A 6 6.41 -65.34 -21.12
C CYS A 6 6.00 -64.11 -21.93
N ALA A 7 5.06 -63.31 -21.43
CA ALA A 7 4.75 -62.02 -21.95
C ALA A 7 5.69 -60.98 -21.31
N VAL A 8 6.60 -60.41 -22.12
CA VAL A 8 7.48 -59.29 -21.72
C VAL A 8 6.69 -58.00 -21.90
N ALA A 9 6.27 -57.39 -20.80
CA ALA A 9 5.69 -56.05 -20.80
C ALA A 9 6.81 -55.05 -20.84
N VAL A 10 7.01 -54.36 -21.98
CA VAL A 10 7.92 -53.21 -22.14
C VAL A 10 7.18 -51.99 -21.62
N VAL A 11 7.51 -51.54 -20.41
CA VAL A 11 7.05 -50.25 -19.85
C VAL A 11 7.90 -49.16 -20.45
N LEU A 12 7.37 -48.45 -21.45
CA LEU A 12 7.93 -47.20 -21.96
C LEU A 12 7.67 -46.09 -20.95
N THR A 13 8.64 -45.82 -20.08
CA THR A 13 8.64 -44.59 -19.27
C THR A 13 9.02 -43.42 -20.17
N ILE A 14 7.99 -42.66 -20.59
CA ILE A 14 8.20 -41.40 -21.26
C ILE A 14 8.64 -40.37 -20.18
N ALA A 15 9.95 -40.23 -19.99
CA ALA A 15 10.52 -39.12 -19.21
C ALA A 15 10.26 -37.84 -19.97
N SER A 16 9.14 -37.19 -19.70
CA SER A 16 8.87 -35.82 -20.14
C SER A 16 9.82 -34.89 -19.39
N CYS A 17 11.02 -34.67 -19.94
CA CYS A 17 11.86 -33.54 -19.56
C CYS A 17 11.20 -32.25 -20.03
N SER A 18 10.27 -31.72 -19.23
CA SER A 18 9.87 -30.33 -19.37
C SER A 18 11.07 -29.47 -18.98
N LYS A 19 11.85 -29.03 -19.96
CA LYS A 19 12.81 -27.96 -19.78
C LYS A 19 11.99 -26.74 -19.33
N LYS A 20 11.96 -26.48 -18.02
CA LYS A 20 11.57 -25.17 -17.51
C LYS A 20 12.61 -24.18 -18.05
N TYR A 21 12.29 -23.54 -19.15
CA TYR A 21 13.03 -22.34 -19.54
C TYR A 21 12.88 -21.38 -18.36
N PRO A 22 13.98 -20.81 -17.84
CA PRO A 22 13.85 -19.71 -16.88
C PRO A 22 13.03 -18.64 -17.59
N ILE A 23 11.85 -18.34 -17.06
CA ILE A 23 11.06 -17.21 -17.52
C ILE A 23 11.86 -16.01 -17.04
N ASP A 24 12.45 -15.27 -17.99
CA ASP A 24 13.11 -14.02 -17.64
C ASP A 24 12.14 -13.16 -16.85
N PRO A 25 12.58 -12.60 -15.70
CA PRO A 25 11.72 -11.73 -14.93
C PRO A 25 11.21 -10.60 -15.83
N LEU A 26 9.92 -10.34 -15.77
CA LEU A 26 9.33 -9.20 -16.50
C LEU A 26 10.11 -7.93 -16.16
N PRO A 27 10.45 -7.09 -17.15
CA PRO A 27 11.12 -5.82 -16.89
C PRO A 27 10.31 -4.97 -15.92
N ASP A 28 10.99 -4.20 -15.10
CA ASP A 28 10.37 -3.31 -14.13
C ASP A 28 9.40 -2.32 -14.83
N ASP A 29 8.17 -2.27 -14.33
CA ASP A 29 7.16 -1.30 -14.80
C ASP A 29 7.29 0.00 -13.99
N SER A 30 7.81 1.04 -14.63
CA SER A 30 7.96 2.38 -14.07
C SER A 30 6.70 3.26 -14.23
N THR A 31 5.58 2.71 -14.74
CA THR A 31 4.30 3.43 -14.80
C THR A 31 3.88 3.84 -13.39
N PRO A 32 3.69 5.15 -13.13
CA PRO A 32 3.31 5.61 -11.80
C PRO A 32 1.88 5.18 -11.43
N PRO A 33 1.58 5.01 -10.12
CA PRO A 33 0.22 4.77 -9.66
C PRO A 33 -0.66 5.99 -9.90
N ALA A 34 -1.97 5.76 -10.01
CA ALA A 34 -2.97 6.83 -9.99
C ALA A 34 -3.78 6.69 -8.70
N LEU A 35 -3.61 7.62 -7.75
CA LEU A 35 -4.37 7.66 -6.50
C LEU A 35 -5.73 8.29 -6.78
N THR A 36 -6.77 7.46 -6.78
CA THR A 36 -8.12 7.86 -7.20
C THR A 36 -9.14 7.86 -6.07
N ASN A 37 -8.86 7.14 -4.98
CA ASN A 37 -9.76 6.97 -3.86
C ASN A 37 -9.15 7.53 -2.58
N LEU A 38 -9.96 8.17 -1.75
CA LEU A 38 -9.55 8.56 -0.41
C LEU A 38 -9.47 7.33 0.49
N PRO A 39 -8.45 7.24 1.37
CA PRO A 39 -8.31 6.10 2.28
C PRO A 39 -9.38 6.08 3.38
N ALA A 40 -9.94 7.24 3.74
CA ALA A 40 -10.98 7.41 4.75
C ALA A 40 -11.78 8.68 4.48
N SER A 41 -12.84 8.93 5.27
CA SER A 41 -13.54 10.23 5.25
C SER A 41 -12.72 11.30 5.98
N PHE A 42 -12.25 12.30 5.28
CA PHE A 42 -11.44 13.37 5.86
C PHE A 42 -12.26 14.45 6.62
N ALA A 43 -13.58 14.32 6.64
CA ALA A 43 -14.43 15.18 7.47
C ALA A 43 -14.13 15.09 8.98
N ALA A 44 -13.57 13.94 9.42
CA ALA A 44 -13.21 13.67 10.82
C ALA A 44 -11.70 13.81 11.11
N VAL A 45 -10.92 14.40 10.20
CA VAL A 45 -9.50 14.71 10.45
C VAL A 45 -9.41 15.88 11.42
N ASP A 46 -8.61 15.76 12.45
CA ASP A 46 -8.26 16.83 13.39
C ASP A 46 -6.82 17.29 13.27
N SER A 47 -5.92 16.41 12.80
CA SER A 47 -4.53 16.75 12.54
C SER A 47 -4.00 16.07 11.29
N PHE A 48 -3.16 16.78 10.55
CA PHE A 48 -2.52 16.30 9.32
C PHE A 48 -1.05 16.73 9.29
N VAL A 49 -0.15 15.76 9.14
CA VAL A 49 1.27 16.03 8.88
C VAL A 49 1.55 15.76 7.41
N PRO A 50 1.97 16.78 6.65
CA PRO A 50 2.28 16.65 5.24
C PRO A 50 3.55 15.84 4.99
N PHE A 51 3.76 15.38 3.76
CA PHE A 51 5.03 14.77 3.33
C PHE A 51 6.17 15.81 3.50
N GLY A 52 7.25 15.41 4.20
CA GLY A 52 8.35 16.30 4.55
C GLY A 52 8.06 17.22 5.75
N GLY A 53 6.88 17.14 6.35
CA GLY A 53 6.57 17.82 7.61
C GLY A 53 7.26 17.17 8.81
N THR A 54 7.46 17.93 9.86
CA THR A 54 8.15 17.47 11.08
C THR A 54 7.16 16.70 11.99
N LEU A 55 7.49 15.49 12.33
CA LEU A 55 6.79 14.68 13.33
C LEU A 55 7.16 15.14 14.75
N SER A 56 6.37 14.76 15.75
CA SER A 56 6.66 15.00 17.17
C SER A 56 8.02 14.46 17.64
N SER A 57 8.54 13.44 16.93
CA SER A 57 9.89 12.88 17.14
C SER A 57 11.03 13.77 16.61
N GLY A 58 10.72 14.85 15.90
CA GLY A 58 11.69 15.69 15.18
C GLY A 58 12.11 15.14 13.82
N GLN A 59 11.62 13.97 13.42
CA GLN A 59 11.91 13.38 12.10
C GLN A 59 10.95 13.93 11.04
N LEU A 60 11.39 13.93 9.77
CA LEU A 60 10.52 14.27 8.64
C LEU A 60 9.54 13.13 8.34
N SER A 61 8.30 13.48 8.12
CA SER A 61 7.29 12.53 7.65
C SER A 61 7.60 12.07 6.23
N LYS A 62 7.69 10.77 6.04
CA LYS A 62 7.96 10.13 4.73
C LYS A 62 6.66 9.76 3.98
N GLY A 63 5.52 10.24 4.43
CA GLY A 63 4.19 10.05 3.87
C GLY A 63 3.22 11.06 4.46
N TYR A 64 1.94 10.81 4.29
CA TYR A 64 0.87 11.55 4.95
C TYR A 64 0.55 10.89 6.29
N THR A 65 0.55 11.67 7.36
CA THR A 65 0.05 11.22 8.66
C THR A 65 -1.25 11.96 8.97
N PHE A 66 -2.31 11.22 9.20
CA PHE A 66 -3.62 11.73 9.59
C PHE A 66 -3.94 11.29 11.00
N HIS A 67 -4.53 12.19 11.78
CA HIS A 67 -5.21 11.88 13.02
C HIS A 67 -6.69 12.18 12.86
N PHE A 68 -7.53 11.29 13.36
CA PHE A 68 -8.97 11.37 13.24
C PHE A 68 -9.61 11.41 14.63
N THR A 69 -10.59 12.27 14.82
CA THR A 69 -11.41 12.33 16.04
C THR A 69 -12.26 11.08 16.24
N ASN A 70 -12.52 10.33 15.16
CA ASN A 70 -13.31 9.10 15.18
C ASN A 70 -12.51 7.95 14.59
N SER A 71 -12.16 6.97 15.43
CA SER A 71 -11.41 5.77 15.05
C SER A 71 -12.27 4.67 14.40
N ASN A 72 -13.60 4.77 14.42
CA ASN A 72 -14.47 3.74 13.82
C ASN A 72 -14.72 3.98 12.33
N GLN A 73 -13.64 4.11 11.56
CA GLN A 73 -13.71 4.28 10.11
C GLN A 73 -13.08 3.08 9.41
N ASN A 74 -13.60 2.73 8.23
CA ASN A 74 -12.95 1.79 7.34
C ASN A 74 -11.80 2.50 6.61
N ILE A 75 -10.68 1.82 6.47
CA ILE A 75 -9.55 2.25 5.64
C ILE A 75 -9.66 1.56 4.29
N ALA A 76 -9.63 2.33 3.23
CA ALA A 76 -9.74 1.87 1.86
C ALA A 76 -8.42 2.02 1.09
N ALA A 77 -8.19 1.14 0.12
CA ALA A 77 -7.09 1.25 -0.82
C ALA A 77 -7.23 2.51 -1.69
N VAL A 78 -6.17 3.30 -1.83
CA VAL A 78 -6.18 4.54 -2.63
C VAL A 78 -6.10 4.28 -4.13
N CYS A 79 -5.61 3.12 -4.53
CA CYS A 79 -5.58 2.65 -5.91
C CYS A 79 -5.52 1.11 -5.97
N LYS A 80 -5.44 0.54 -7.17
CA LYS A 80 -5.23 -0.90 -7.35
C LYS A 80 -3.84 -1.33 -6.91
N GLY A 81 -3.70 -2.61 -6.55
CA GLY A 81 -2.42 -3.21 -6.20
C GLY A 81 -2.52 -4.69 -5.88
N ILE A 82 -1.37 -5.28 -5.59
CA ILE A 82 -1.23 -6.65 -5.08
C ILE A 82 -0.55 -6.54 -3.71
N ILE A 83 -1.14 -7.11 -2.68
CA ILE A 83 -0.59 -7.08 -1.32
C ILE A 83 0.71 -7.89 -1.31
N THR A 84 1.81 -7.27 -0.89
CA THR A 84 3.12 -7.92 -0.80
C THR A 84 3.59 -8.17 0.63
N ALA A 85 3.05 -7.41 1.59
CA ALA A 85 3.30 -7.64 3.02
C ALA A 85 2.10 -7.18 3.86
N VAL A 86 1.91 -7.85 4.99
CA VAL A 86 1.03 -7.46 6.09
C VAL A 86 1.84 -7.68 7.37
N ASP A 87 2.34 -6.61 7.95
CA ASP A 87 3.28 -6.62 9.05
C ASP A 87 2.60 -6.14 10.34
N ASP A 88 2.82 -6.82 11.46
CA ASP A 88 2.35 -6.40 12.78
C ASP A 88 3.21 -5.24 13.30
N ASN A 89 2.57 -4.14 13.68
CA ASN A 89 3.25 -2.98 14.29
C ASN A 89 3.55 -3.17 15.78
N GLY A 90 3.09 -4.26 16.40
CA GLY A 90 3.28 -4.55 17.84
C GLY A 90 2.37 -3.77 18.78
N ASP A 91 1.42 -2.98 18.26
CA ASP A 91 0.44 -2.18 19.01
C ASP A 91 -1.01 -2.58 18.72
N GLY A 92 -1.21 -3.77 18.15
CA GLY A 92 -2.51 -4.31 17.73
C GLY A 92 -2.96 -3.81 16.35
N SER A 93 -2.20 -2.94 15.70
CA SER A 93 -2.41 -2.54 14.32
C SER A 93 -1.42 -3.20 13.37
N VAL A 94 -1.73 -3.17 12.08
CA VAL A 94 -0.85 -3.68 11.02
C VAL A 94 -0.44 -2.58 10.06
N ALA A 95 0.67 -2.83 9.37
CA ALA A 95 1.07 -2.14 8.17
C ALA A 95 0.85 -3.04 6.95
N ILE A 96 0.29 -2.47 5.88
CA ILE A 96 0.03 -3.17 4.62
C ILE A 96 0.89 -2.54 3.54
N THR A 97 1.67 -3.35 2.83
CA THR A 97 2.39 -2.95 1.63
C THR A 97 1.72 -3.55 0.41
N ALA A 98 1.36 -2.72 -0.56
CA ALA A 98 0.79 -3.15 -1.83
C ALA A 98 1.66 -2.68 -3.00
N ARG A 99 2.08 -3.59 -3.87
CA ARG A 99 2.74 -3.25 -5.14
C ARG A 99 1.67 -2.84 -6.15
N TYR A 100 1.85 -1.71 -6.85
CA TYR A 100 0.86 -1.17 -7.77
C TYR A 100 0.45 -2.13 -8.90
N LYS A 101 1.41 -2.90 -9.47
CA LYS A 101 1.24 -3.98 -10.44
C LYS A 101 2.30 -5.05 -10.16
N ALA A 102 2.18 -6.23 -10.76
CA ALA A 102 3.06 -7.38 -10.50
C ALA A 102 4.57 -7.06 -10.65
N ASN A 103 4.96 -6.24 -11.60
CA ASN A 103 6.33 -5.82 -11.87
C ASN A 103 6.58 -4.32 -11.65
N SER A 104 5.68 -3.61 -10.95
CA SER A 104 5.84 -2.18 -10.70
C SER A 104 7.00 -1.90 -9.74
N ILE A 105 7.71 -0.80 -9.99
CA ILE A 105 8.67 -0.25 -9.04
C ILE A 105 8.00 0.58 -7.93
N TYR A 106 6.67 0.80 -8.01
CA TYR A 106 5.92 1.58 -7.03
C TYR A 106 5.17 0.68 -6.05
N TYR A 107 5.21 1.09 -4.80
CA TYR A 107 4.48 0.46 -3.70
C TYR A 107 3.70 1.52 -2.93
N LEU A 108 2.56 1.11 -2.41
CA LEU A 108 1.73 1.87 -1.48
C LEU A 108 1.94 1.25 -0.10
N TYR A 109 2.17 2.08 0.89
CA TYR A 109 2.32 1.67 2.28
C TYR A 109 1.24 2.32 3.13
N TYR A 110 0.49 1.50 3.84
CA TYR A 110 -0.61 1.90 4.72
C TYR A 110 -0.29 1.40 6.13
N SER A 111 -0.42 2.22 7.15
CA SER A 111 -0.19 1.80 8.54
C SER A 111 -1.23 2.41 9.48
N GLY A 112 -1.43 1.77 10.64
CA GLY A 112 -2.46 2.15 11.59
C GLY A 112 -3.82 1.50 11.28
N ILE A 113 -3.81 0.27 10.77
CA ILE A 113 -5.00 -0.50 10.39
C ILE A 113 -5.20 -1.64 11.38
N GLU A 114 -6.42 -1.80 11.88
CA GLU A 114 -6.88 -2.91 12.70
C GLU A 114 -7.89 -3.78 11.93
N ASN A 115 -8.10 -5.00 12.40
CA ASN A 115 -9.12 -5.91 11.87
C ASN A 115 -9.04 -6.07 10.35
N THR A 116 -7.81 -6.15 9.82
CA THR A 116 -7.62 -6.43 8.38
C THR A 116 -8.05 -7.84 8.02
N THR A 117 -8.62 -7.99 6.82
CA THR A 117 -8.96 -9.29 6.23
C THR A 117 -8.14 -9.59 4.99
N VAL A 118 -7.32 -8.61 4.52
CA VAL A 118 -6.47 -8.82 3.35
C VAL A 118 -5.23 -9.63 3.72
N GLN A 119 -4.74 -10.42 2.78
CA GLN A 119 -3.57 -11.29 2.91
C GLN A 119 -2.57 -11.01 1.79
N VAL A 120 -1.34 -11.49 1.99
CA VAL A 120 -0.29 -11.45 0.95
C VAL A 120 -0.78 -12.19 -0.29
N ASN A 121 -0.54 -11.58 -1.46
CA ASN A 121 -0.99 -11.96 -2.80
C ASN A 121 -2.45 -11.62 -3.13
N ASP A 122 -3.22 -11.03 -2.22
CA ASP A 122 -4.54 -10.49 -2.57
C ASP A 122 -4.40 -9.36 -3.58
N SER A 123 -5.29 -9.35 -4.57
CA SER A 123 -5.46 -8.24 -5.50
C SER A 123 -6.50 -7.27 -4.96
N ILE A 124 -6.15 -5.99 -4.88
CA ILE A 124 -7.04 -4.91 -4.45
C ILE A 124 -7.28 -3.91 -5.58
N VAL A 125 -8.41 -3.23 -5.53
CA VAL A 125 -8.73 -2.08 -6.39
C VAL A 125 -8.89 -0.82 -5.53
N GLY A 126 -8.89 0.35 -6.14
CA GLY A 126 -9.22 1.58 -5.42
C GLY A 126 -10.59 1.47 -4.74
N GLY A 127 -10.66 1.79 -3.45
CA GLY A 127 -11.85 1.64 -2.62
C GLY A 127 -12.00 0.26 -1.93
N SER A 128 -11.16 -0.74 -2.23
CA SER A 128 -11.16 -2.01 -1.47
C SER A 128 -10.94 -1.74 0.02
N ASN A 129 -11.75 -2.36 0.88
CA ASN A 129 -11.59 -2.26 2.32
C ASN A 129 -10.31 -3.00 2.76
N LEU A 130 -9.41 -2.30 3.44
CA LEU A 130 -8.18 -2.85 3.99
C LEU A 130 -8.30 -3.23 5.48
N GLY A 131 -9.31 -2.72 6.15
CA GLY A 131 -9.57 -2.92 7.57
C GLY A 131 -10.18 -1.67 8.20
N LYS A 132 -10.00 -1.52 9.50
CA LYS A 132 -10.47 -0.35 10.27
C LYS A 132 -9.31 0.52 10.71
N LEU A 133 -9.59 1.79 10.90
CA LEU A 133 -8.67 2.71 11.55
C LEU A 133 -8.42 2.24 12.99
N ARG A 134 -7.17 2.24 13.41
CA ARG A 134 -6.76 1.89 14.78
C ARG A 134 -7.39 2.81 15.83
N ALA A 135 -7.53 2.30 17.06
CA ALA A 135 -8.21 3.00 18.14
C ALA A 135 -7.59 4.37 18.48
N SER A 136 -6.28 4.56 18.31
CA SER A 136 -5.61 5.85 18.50
C SER A 136 -5.95 6.92 17.44
N GLY A 137 -6.70 6.56 16.39
CA GLY A 137 -7.06 7.46 15.29
C GLY A 137 -5.92 7.83 14.33
N ALA A 138 -4.71 7.28 14.50
CA ALA A 138 -3.57 7.60 13.63
C ALA A 138 -3.51 6.67 12.41
N PHE A 139 -3.40 7.25 11.24
CA PHE A 139 -3.25 6.55 9.96
C PHE A 139 -2.10 7.16 9.15
N TYR A 140 -1.33 6.30 8.50
CA TYR A 140 -0.20 6.72 7.68
C TYR A 140 -0.31 6.15 6.26
N LEU A 141 -0.05 6.99 5.27
CA LEU A 141 -0.04 6.65 3.84
C LEU A 141 1.24 7.14 3.17
N ALA A 142 1.97 6.24 2.51
CA ALA A 142 3.15 6.61 1.75
C ALA A 142 3.19 5.96 0.37
N VAL A 143 3.91 6.60 -0.55
CA VAL A 143 4.28 6.06 -1.87
C VAL A 143 5.78 5.81 -1.88
N ILE A 144 6.19 4.58 -2.21
CA ILE A 144 7.58 4.14 -2.28
C ILE A 144 7.93 3.86 -3.73
N LYS A 145 9.05 4.38 -4.21
CA LYS A 145 9.60 4.09 -5.53
C LYS A 145 10.90 3.28 -5.39
N SER A 146 11.01 2.19 -6.16
CA SER A 146 12.21 1.33 -6.24
C SER A 146 12.72 0.83 -4.88
N ASN A 147 11.86 0.70 -3.87
CA ASN A 147 12.21 0.32 -2.50
C ASN A 147 13.22 1.25 -1.78
N THR A 148 13.63 2.34 -2.37
CA THR A 148 14.69 3.21 -1.86
C THR A 148 14.27 4.65 -1.65
N GLU A 149 13.17 5.07 -2.26
CA GLU A 149 12.75 6.47 -2.29
C GLU A 149 11.28 6.61 -1.90
N MET A 150 11.02 7.46 -0.93
CA MET A 150 9.68 7.89 -0.57
C MET A 150 9.30 9.09 -1.42
N ARG A 151 8.11 9.06 -2.00
CA ARG A 151 7.60 10.12 -2.87
C ARG A 151 6.38 10.78 -2.28
N CYS A 152 6.25 12.07 -2.54
CA CYS A 152 5.03 12.79 -2.20
C CYS A 152 3.82 12.13 -2.89
N PRO A 153 2.79 11.67 -2.14
CA PRO A 153 1.60 11.04 -2.74
C PRO A 153 0.86 11.96 -3.71
N ASN A 154 0.88 13.28 -3.50
CA ASN A 154 0.19 14.25 -4.38
C ASN A 154 0.70 14.23 -5.82
N THR A 155 1.96 13.83 -6.05
CA THR A 155 2.53 13.67 -7.40
C THR A 155 1.73 12.67 -8.26
N TYR A 156 1.00 11.77 -7.61
CA TYR A 156 0.25 10.67 -8.25
C TYR A 156 -1.26 10.79 -8.06
N ALA A 157 -1.71 11.89 -7.46
CA ALA A 157 -3.10 12.10 -7.07
C ALA A 157 -3.98 12.53 -8.25
N SER A 158 -5.18 11.95 -8.32
CA SER A 158 -6.26 12.52 -9.13
C SER A 158 -6.79 13.82 -8.50
N SER A 159 -7.52 14.61 -9.27
CA SER A 159 -8.17 15.83 -8.75
C SER A 159 -9.08 15.54 -7.56
N GLY A 160 -9.83 14.43 -7.58
CA GLY A 160 -10.69 14.03 -6.46
C GLY A 160 -9.92 13.66 -5.21
N PHE A 161 -8.78 12.99 -5.34
CA PHE A 161 -7.90 12.71 -4.21
C PHE A 161 -7.31 14.01 -3.65
N MET A 162 -6.83 14.92 -4.50
CA MET A 162 -6.29 16.22 -4.09
C MET A 162 -7.32 17.05 -3.32
N MET A 163 -8.57 17.12 -3.79
CA MET A 163 -9.64 17.81 -3.06
C MET A 163 -9.86 17.26 -1.65
N GLY A 164 -9.73 15.94 -1.46
CA GLY A 164 -9.78 15.33 -0.14
C GLY A 164 -8.61 15.74 0.75
N ILE A 165 -7.40 15.79 0.21
CA ILE A 165 -6.22 16.26 0.95
C ILE A 165 -6.38 17.74 1.34
N ASP A 166 -6.88 18.58 0.43
CA ASP A 166 -7.17 20.00 0.73
C ASP A 166 -8.20 20.13 1.87
N GLN A 167 -9.20 19.24 1.90
CA GLN A 167 -10.14 19.17 3.02
C GLN A 167 -9.46 18.78 4.34
N ALA A 168 -8.53 17.80 4.32
CA ALA A 168 -7.77 17.42 5.51
C ALA A 168 -6.89 18.59 6.01
N ILE A 169 -6.22 19.32 5.11
CA ILE A 169 -5.46 20.51 5.43
C ILE A 169 -6.34 21.59 6.06
N ALA A 170 -7.50 21.88 5.45
CA ALA A 170 -8.43 22.86 5.97
C ALA A 170 -8.93 22.51 7.38
N LYS A 171 -9.22 21.22 7.63
CA LYS A 171 -9.60 20.72 8.96
C LYS A 171 -8.45 20.84 9.96
N HIS A 172 -7.23 20.41 9.59
CA HIS A 172 -6.06 20.60 10.45
C HIS A 172 -5.90 22.08 10.86
N ASN A 173 -5.93 23.02 9.90
CA ASN A 173 -5.77 24.44 10.17
C ASN A 173 -6.90 25.01 11.03
N GLN A 174 -8.11 24.46 10.93
CA GLN A 174 -9.24 24.85 11.79
C GLN A 174 -8.99 24.46 13.25
N PHE A 175 -8.44 23.27 13.50
CA PHE A 175 -8.20 22.77 14.84
C PHE A 175 -6.83 23.18 15.42
N ASN A 176 -5.85 23.44 14.55
CA ASN A 176 -4.47 23.75 14.91
C ASN A 176 -3.99 25.07 14.24
N PRO A 177 -4.59 26.24 14.54
CA PRO A 177 -4.30 27.47 13.83
C PRO A 177 -2.86 27.99 14.05
N SER A 178 -2.20 27.57 15.14
CA SER A 178 -0.80 27.89 15.43
C SER A 178 0.21 27.02 14.67
N ASP A 179 -0.24 25.91 14.07
CA ASP A 179 0.57 24.95 13.32
C ASP A 179 -0.03 24.73 11.93
N SER A 180 -0.34 25.80 11.23
CA SER A 180 -1.04 25.76 9.94
C SER A 180 -0.21 25.11 8.84
N VAL A 181 -0.84 24.21 8.10
CA VAL A 181 -0.29 23.54 6.91
C VAL A 181 -0.83 24.20 5.65
N TYR A 182 0.04 24.55 4.70
CA TYR A 182 -0.33 25.21 3.44
C TYR A 182 -0.07 24.36 2.20
N SER A 183 0.62 23.22 2.35
CA SER A 183 0.92 22.31 1.27
C SER A 183 0.89 20.86 1.77
N ALA A 184 0.38 19.96 0.94
CA ALA A 184 0.43 18.53 1.21
C ALA A 184 1.85 17.96 1.13
N CYS A 185 2.75 18.64 0.37
CA CYS A 185 4.13 18.20 0.19
C CYS A 185 5.05 19.40 0.35
N LEU A 186 5.95 19.33 1.30
CA LEU A 186 6.98 20.37 1.52
C LEU A 186 8.23 20.09 0.69
N ILE A 187 8.41 18.85 0.26
CA ILE A 187 9.51 18.37 -0.59
C ILE A 187 8.98 17.28 -1.55
N ASP A 188 9.72 16.95 -2.59
CA ASP A 188 9.27 15.98 -3.62
C ASP A 188 9.59 14.53 -3.26
N SER A 189 10.72 14.29 -2.59
CA SER A 189 11.17 12.95 -2.24
C SER A 189 12.06 12.93 -1.00
N LEU A 190 12.11 11.76 -0.35
CA LEU A 190 12.99 11.42 0.76
C LEU A 190 13.58 10.02 0.58
N PRO A 191 14.78 9.73 1.08
CA PRO A 191 15.27 8.36 1.22
C PRO A 191 14.32 7.51 2.09
N LYS A 192 14.16 6.24 1.74
CA LYS A 192 13.34 5.27 2.49
C LYS A 192 13.92 4.98 3.87
#